data_e25c87b58596ac77353e7c98016527e1
#
_entry.id   e25c87b58596ac77353e7c98016527e1
#
_cell.length_a   1.000
_cell.length_b   1.000
_cell.length_c   1.000
_cell.angle_alpha   90.00
_cell.angle_beta   90.00
_cell.angle_gamma   90.00
#
_symmetry.space_group_name_H-M   'P 1'
#
loop_
_entity.id
_entity.type
_entity.pdbx_description
1 polymer ?
#
loop_
_entity_poly.entity_id
_entity_poly.type
_entity_poly.pdbx_seq_one_letter_code
_entity_poly.pdbx_strand_id
1 'polypeptide(L)'
;MTKEVLAVRHVTKRFGQGENQVVALQDASMSVRASEVVLIIGPSGSGKSTLLTILGGLQTPTEGKVRLMNEDLQALPQRDLEKLRLDKIGFVLQAYNLVPYLTVADQFKLVDQVKKTPNVTEKTFDRILRRLGIVAMTNRYPDELSGGQKQRVALARALYADPTIILADEPTAALDSERVNEVGQLLAEIAHQQHKAVVVVTHDVRLQEFADRTYEIVDGRLSEKT
;
A
#
# COMPACT_ATOMS: atom_id res chain seq x y z
N MET A 1 2.93 -15.65 19.17
CA MET A 1 3.28 -14.22 18.95
C MET A 1 3.26 -13.97 17.47
N THR A 2 2.40 -13.06 16.98
CA THR A 2 2.31 -12.68 15.56
C THR A 2 3.62 -11.99 15.14
N LYS A 3 4.20 -12.44 14.03
CA LYS A 3 5.51 -11.97 13.55
C LYS A 3 5.40 -10.52 13.05
N GLU A 4 6.28 -9.64 13.51
CA GLU A 4 6.43 -8.29 12.97
C GLU A 4 6.89 -8.38 11.51
N VAL A 5 6.13 -7.77 10.60
CA VAL A 5 6.42 -7.74 9.16
C VAL A 5 7.15 -6.45 8.81
N LEU A 6 6.71 -5.34 9.36
CA LEU A 6 7.27 -4.02 9.09
C LEU A 6 7.52 -3.29 10.41
N ALA A 7 8.67 -2.65 10.54
CA ALA A 7 9.02 -1.79 11.66
C ALA A 7 9.66 -0.48 11.21
N VAL A 8 9.21 0.60 11.80
CA VAL A 8 9.76 1.95 11.63
C VAL A 8 10.23 2.44 13.00
N ARG A 9 11.45 2.94 13.06
CA ARG A 9 12.08 3.39 14.31
C ARG A 9 12.70 4.78 14.11
N HIS A 10 12.16 5.77 14.84
CA HIS A 10 12.66 7.14 14.89
C HIS A 10 12.86 7.79 13.52
N VAL A 11 11.91 7.52 12.59
CA VAL A 11 12.01 8.03 11.22
C VAL A 11 11.68 9.50 11.16
N THR A 12 12.61 10.27 10.63
CA THR A 12 12.46 11.68 10.27
C THR A 12 12.67 11.85 8.77
N LYS A 13 11.83 12.65 8.12
CA LYS A 13 12.00 13.03 6.72
C LYS A 13 11.94 14.53 6.55
N ARG A 14 13.02 15.06 5.97
CA ARG A 14 13.12 16.47 5.60
C ARG A 14 13.26 16.60 4.09
N PHE A 15 12.61 17.58 3.51
CA PHE A 15 12.75 17.98 2.11
C PHE A 15 13.32 19.40 2.03
N GLY A 16 14.06 19.71 0.95
CA GLY A 16 14.72 21.00 0.76
C GLY A 16 16.02 21.13 1.55
N GLN A 17 16.61 22.33 1.50
CA GLN A 17 17.85 22.68 2.19
C GLN A 17 17.77 24.10 2.77
N GLY A 18 18.51 24.37 3.84
CA GLY A 18 18.57 25.69 4.48
C GLY A 18 17.20 26.16 4.98
N GLU A 19 16.87 27.44 4.71
CA GLU A 19 15.64 28.07 5.17
C GLU A 19 14.36 27.50 4.54
N ASN A 20 14.47 26.82 3.40
CA ASN A 20 13.36 26.18 2.69
C ASN A 20 13.15 24.72 3.09
N GLN A 21 13.73 24.28 4.20
CA GLN A 21 13.59 22.91 4.67
C GLN A 21 12.19 22.69 5.28
N VAL A 22 11.48 21.66 4.77
CA VAL A 22 10.18 21.22 5.28
C VAL A 22 10.34 19.87 5.96
N VAL A 23 9.90 19.75 7.21
CA VAL A 23 9.87 18.50 7.95
C VAL A 23 8.54 17.80 7.65
N ALA A 24 8.57 16.75 6.85
CA ALA A 24 7.38 15.99 6.49
C ALA A 24 7.06 14.87 7.50
N LEU A 25 8.08 14.33 8.18
CA LEU A 25 7.93 13.37 9.27
C LEU A 25 8.93 13.70 10.36
N GLN A 26 8.49 13.58 11.62
CA GLN A 26 9.31 13.87 12.79
C GLN A 26 9.22 12.71 13.81
N ASP A 27 10.31 11.98 13.98
CA ASP A 27 10.48 10.91 14.97
C ASP A 27 9.36 9.85 14.94
N ALA A 28 8.90 9.49 13.74
CA ALA A 28 7.82 8.52 13.57
C ALA A 28 8.31 7.11 13.91
N SER A 29 7.54 6.40 14.75
CA SER A 29 7.80 5.01 15.09
C SER A 29 6.51 4.20 15.08
N MET A 30 6.51 3.05 14.40
CA MET A 30 5.39 2.12 14.34
C MET A 30 5.83 0.71 13.98
N SER A 31 4.96 -0.26 14.19
CA SER A 31 5.15 -1.62 13.71
C SER A 31 3.86 -2.18 13.13
N VAL A 32 4.00 -3.10 12.18
CA VAL A 32 2.88 -3.82 11.55
C VAL A 32 3.17 -5.31 11.63
N ARG A 33 2.18 -6.09 12.04
CA ARG A 33 2.29 -7.54 12.18
C ARG A 33 1.63 -8.25 11.01
N ALA A 34 1.96 -9.52 10.83
CA ALA A 34 1.21 -10.39 9.93
C ALA A 34 -0.24 -10.54 10.43
N SER A 35 -1.18 -10.66 9.51
CA SER A 35 -2.62 -10.73 9.80
C SER A 35 -3.18 -9.47 10.46
N GLU A 36 -2.64 -8.29 10.13
CA GLU A 36 -3.05 -7.03 10.72
C GLU A 36 -3.38 -6.00 9.65
N VAL A 37 -4.49 -5.29 9.83
CA VAL A 37 -4.85 -4.07 9.08
C VAL A 37 -4.52 -2.86 9.94
N VAL A 38 -3.57 -2.06 9.50
CA VAL A 38 -3.20 -0.80 10.14
C VAL A 38 -3.71 0.36 9.30
N LEU A 39 -4.50 1.21 9.92
CA LEU A 39 -4.99 2.45 9.31
C LEU A 39 -4.14 3.63 9.81
N ILE A 40 -3.75 4.51 8.89
CA ILE A 40 -3.07 5.76 9.22
C ILE A 40 -3.93 6.91 8.70
N ILE A 41 -4.50 7.68 9.63
CA ILE A 41 -5.37 8.81 9.32
C ILE A 41 -4.67 10.13 9.62
N GLY A 42 -5.22 11.21 9.08
CA GLY A 42 -4.73 12.56 9.33
C GLY A 42 -5.11 13.53 8.20
N PRO A 43 -4.96 14.83 8.40
CA PRO A 43 -5.30 15.86 7.42
C PRO A 43 -4.42 15.76 6.16
N SER A 44 -4.85 16.41 5.08
CA SER A 44 -4.04 16.54 3.88
C SER A 44 -2.72 17.25 4.20
N GLY A 45 -1.62 16.78 3.61
CA GLY A 45 -0.29 17.36 3.85
C GLY A 45 0.39 16.94 5.17
N SER A 46 -0.24 16.13 6.02
CA SER A 46 0.32 15.73 7.31
C SER A 46 1.52 14.76 7.24
N GLY A 47 1.89 14.24 6.06
CA GLY A 47 3.01 13.31 5.88
C GLY A 47 2.61 11.85 5.61
N LYS A 48 1.30 11.52 5.49
CA LYS A 48 0.80 10.14 5.25
C LYS A 48 1.47 9.45 4.05
N SER A 49 1.37 10.05 2.87
CA SER A 49 1.95 9.48 1.64
C SER A 49 3.49 9.41 1.70
N THR A 50 4.12 10.38 2.38
CA THR A 50 5.56 10.34 2.65
C THR A 50 5.92 9.15 3.53
N LEU A 51 5.17 8.92 4.60
CA LEU A 51 5.36 7.74 5.46
C LEU A 51 5.18 6.46 4.63
N LEU A 52 4.07 6.34 3.87
CA LEU A 52 3.79 5.15 3.06
C LEU A 52 4.92 4.83 2.07
N THR A 53 5.45 5.85 1.37
CA THR A 53 6.55 5.66 0.42
C THR A 53 7.86 5.27 1.10
N ILE A 54 8.09 5.73 2.32
CA ILE A 54 9.23 5.31 3.15
C ILE A 54 9.05 3.86 3.63
N LEU A 55 7.85 3.48 4.10
CA LEU A 55 7.52 2.10 4.49
C LEU A 55 7.83 1.10 3.37
N GLY A 56 7.55 1.50 2.14
CA GLY A 56 7.78 0.68 0.95
C GLY A 56 9.17 0.81 0.33
N GLY A 57 10.08 1.56 0.92
CA GLY A 57 11.43 1.76 0.39
C GLY A 57 11.47 2.50 -0.95
N LEU A 58 10.42 3.28 -1.29
CA LEU A 58 10.43 4.18 -2.44
C LEU A 58 11.13 5.50 -2.13
N GLN A 59 11.17 5.87 -0.85
CA GLN A 59 11.92 7.01 -0.35
C GLN A 59 12.80 6.60 0.83
N THR A 60 14.01 7.13 0.87
CA THR A 60 14.90 6.97 2.03
C THR A 60 14.57 8.02 3.09
N PRO A 61 14.41 7.65 4.36
CA PRO A 61 14.28 8.63 5.44
C PRO A 61 15.58 9.45 5.60
N THR A 62 15.47 10.64 6.18
CA THR A 62 16.65 11.46 6.54
C THR A 62 17.36 10.90 7.76
N GLU A 63 16.58 10.39 8.71
CA GLU A 63 17.04 9.75 9.96
C GLU A 63 16.14 8.57 10.30
N GLY A 64 16.62 7.69 11.17
CA GLY A 64 15.87 6.52 11.62
C GLY A 64 16.04 5.31 10.72
N LYS A 65 15.25 4.26 10.96
CA LYS A 65 15.37 2.97 10.27
C LYS A 65 14.01 2.39 9.89
N VAL A 66 13.99 1.73 8.74
CA VAL A 66 12.83 0.94 8.28
C VAL A 66 13.29 -0.50 8.05
N ARG A 67 12.59 -1.45 8.67
CA ARG A 67 12.85 -2.87 8.50
C ARG A 67 11.61 -3.56 7.94
N LEU A 68 11.80 -4.34 6.90
CA LEU A 68 10.79 -5.22 6.34
C LEU A 68 11.27 -6.66 6.50
N MET A 69 10.49 -7.51 7.18
CA MET A 69 10.83 -8.92 7.44
C MET A 69 12.24 -9.11 8.05
N ASN A 70 12.64 -8.22 8.97
CA ASN A 70 13.96 -8.12 9.60
C ASN A 70 15.09 -7.57 8.70
N GLU A 71 14.86 -7.25 7.42
CA GLU A 71 15.82 -6.61 6.55
C GLU A 71 15.79 -5.10 6.70
N ASP A 72 16.93 -4.47 6.92
CA ASP A 72 17.07 -3.00 6.98
C ASP A 72 17.09 -2.45 5.55
N LEU A 73 16.01 -1.73 5.17
CA LEU A 73 15.84 -1.25 3.78
C LEU A 73 16.93 -0.26 3.35
N GLN A 74 17.52 0.49 4.29
CA GLN A 74 18.59 1.43 3.99
C GLN A 74 19.95 0.75 3.77
N ALA A 75 20.13 -0.46 4.27
CA ALA A 75 21.36 -1.23 4.11
C ALA A 75 21.38 -2.07 2.83
N LEU A 76 20.23 -2.25 2.17
CA LEU A 76 20.14 -3.07 0.95
C LEU A 76 20.72 -2.32 -0.26
N PRO A 77 21.52 -3.00 -1.11
CA PRO A 77 21.83 -2.51 -2.44
C PRO A 77 20.55 -2.24 -3.23
N GLN A 78 20.56 -1.24 -4.10
CA GLN A 78 19.40 -0.79 -4.88
C GLN A 78 18.69 -1.96 -5.61
N ARG A 79 19.47 -2.85 -6.23
CA ARG A 79 18.93 -4.03 -6.93
C ARG A 79 18.18 -4.99 -6.02
N ASP A 80 18.67 -5.20 -4.79
CA ASP A 80 18.04 -6.11 -3.83
C ASP A 80 16.78 -5.47 -3.23
N LEU A 81 16.82 -4.15 -3.00
CA LEU A 81 15.64 -3.38 -2.58
C LEU A 81 14.53 -3.41 -3.65
N GLU A 82 14.87 -3.27 -4.93
CA GLU A 82 13.91 -3.39 -6.04
C GLU A 82 13.28 -4.78 -6.11
N LYS A 83 14.10 -5.82 -5.97
CA LYS A 83 13.62 -7.20 -5.93
C LYS A 83 12.72 -7.45 -4.72
N LEU A 84 13.11 -6.97 -3.54
CA LEU A 84 12.31 -7.10 -2.32
C LEU A 84 10.95 -6.40 -2.48
N ARG A 85 10.91 -5.18 -3.05
CA ARG A 85 9.66 -4.48 -3.34
C ARG A 85 8.76 -5.29 -4.27
N LEU A 86 9.32 -5.78 -5.37
CA LEU A 86 8.57 -6.54 -6.36
C LEU A 86 7.99 -7.84 -5.79
N ASP A 87 8.73 -8.53 -4.92
CA ASP A 87 8.34 -9.82 -4.36
C ASP A 87 7.45 -9.71 -3.12
N LYS A 88 7.60 -8.64 -2.32
CA LYS A 88 7.00 -8.56 -0.98
C LYS A 88 6.00 -7.46 -0.78
N ILE A 89 5.99 -6.43 -1.62
CA ILE A 89 5.16 -5.25 -1.42
C ILE A 89 4.16 -5.07 -2.56
N GLY A 90 2.88 -5.03 -2.22
CA GLY A 90 1.82 -4.61 -3.14
C GLY A 90 1.50 -3.14 -2.91
N PHE A 91 1.80 -2.28 -3.90
CA PHE A 91 1.48 -0.85 -3.82
C PHE A 91 0.15 -0.53 -4.50
N VAL A 92 -0.68 0.23 -3.79
CA VAL A 92 -1.83 0.94 -4.33
C VAL A 92 -1.58 2.43 -4.08
N LEU A 93 -1.17 3.16 -5.11
CA LEU A 93 -0.84 4.58 -5.01
C LEU A 93 -1.99 5.44 -5.53
N GLN A 94 -2.11 6.67 -5.02
CA GLN A 94 -3.16 7.62 -5.37
C GLN A 94 -3.25 7.87 -6.89
N ALA A 95 -2.13 7.87 -7.61
CA ALA A 95 -2.08 8.05 -9.07
C ALA A 95 -2.42 6.78 -9.87
N TYR A 96 -2.83 5.68 -9.22
CA TYR A 96 -3.11 4.35 -9.79
C TYR A 96 -1.94 3.71 -10.53
N ASN A 97 -1.12 4.46 -11.23
CA ASN A 97 0.05 4.04 -12.02
C ASN A 97 -0.23 2.87 -12.97
N LEU A 98 -1.39 2.93 -13.66
CA LEU A 98 -1.70 2.02 -14.74
C LEU A 98 -0.93 2.45 -15.98
N VAL A 99 -0.36 1.48 -16.70
CA VAL A 99 0.35 1.76 -17.96
C VAL A 99 -0.68 2.08 -19.05
N PRO A 100 -0.66 3.28 -19.65
CA PRO A 100 -1.76 3.74 -20.51
C PRO A 100 -1.98 2.89 -21.78
N TYR A 101 -0.95 2.23 -22.27
CA TYR A 101 -0.97 1.45 -23.51
C TYR A 101 -1.24 -0.04 -23.31
N LEU A 102 -1.49 -0.47 -22.08
CA LEU A 102 -1.81 -1.84 -21.74
C LEU A 102 -3.27 -1.95 -21.34
N THR A 103 -3.94 -2.99 -21.85
CA THR A 103 -5.27 -3.37 -21.35
C THR A 103 -5.20 -3.76 -19.88
N VAL A 104 -6.34 -3.83 -19.20
CA VAL A 104 -6.40 -4.32 -17.83
C VAL A 104 -5.76 -5.71 -17.73
N ALA A 105 -6.03 -6.63 -18.66
CA ALA A 105 -5.39 -7.95 -18.66
C ALA A 105 -3.86 -7.86 -18.81
N ASP A 106 -3.38 -6.95 -19.65
CA ASP A 106 -1.94 -6.82 -19.90
C ASP A 106 -1.20 -6.15 -18.73
N GLN A 107 -1.90 -5.38 -17.87
CA GLN A 107 -1.33 -4.89 -16.60
C GLN A 107 -0.88 -6.08 -15.71
N PHE A 108 -1.63 -7.16 -15.69
CA PHE A 108 -1.28 -8.36 -14.91
C PHE A 108 -0.17 -9.17 -15.59
N LYS A 109 -0.23 -9.34 -16.92
CA LYS A 109 0.85 -9.99 -17.68
C LYS A 109 2.19 -9.27 -17.51
N LEU A 110 2.17 -7.94 -17.36
CA LEU A 110 3.39 -7.19 -17.07
C LEU A 110 4.00 -7.63 -15.73
N VAL A 111 3.18 -7.91 -14.71
CA VAL A 111 3.68 -8.45 -13.43
C VAL A 111 4.34 -9.81 -13.64
N ASP A 112 3.76 -10.70 -14.46
CA ASP A 112 4.35 -12.01 -14.79
C ASP A 112 5.72 -11.90 -15.47
N GLN A 113 5.90 -10.88 -16.30
CA GLN A 113 7.16 -10.67 -17.02
C GLN A 113 8.29 -10.17 -16.10
N VAL A 114 7.97 -9.32 -15.13
CA VAL A 114 8.99 -8.68 -14.29
C VAL A 114 9.25 -9.44 -12.99
N LYS A 115 8.23 -10.08 -12.42
CA LYS A 115 8.31 -10.83 -11.18
C LYS A 115 8.64 -12.30 -11.47
N LYS A 116 9.69 -12.81 -10.81
CA LYS A 116 10.16 -14.19 -11.00
C LYS A 116 9.63 -15.18 -9.96
N THR A 117 9.07 -14.69 -8.88
CA THR A 117 8.40 -15.51 -7.87
C THR A 117 6.92 -15.72 -8.26
N PRO A 118 6.27 -16.79 -7.80
CA PRO A 118 4.87 -17.05 -8.14
C PRO A 118 3.95 -15.90 -7.75
N ASN A 119 2.97 -15.64 -8.59
CA ASN A 119 1.83 -14.78 -8.31
C ASN A 119 0.69 -15.60 -7.67
N VAL A 120 -0.43 -14.98 -7.34
CA VAL A 120 -1.61 -15.71 -6.85
C VAL A 120 -2.06 -16.75 -7.88
N THR A 121 -2.69 -17.85 -7.41
CA THR A 121 -3.27 -18.86 -8.30
C THR A 121 -4.39 -18.26 -9.16
N GLU A 122 -4.63 -18.83 -10.33
CA GLU A 122 -5.71 -18.42 -11.24
C GLU A 122 -7.07 -18.36 -10.53
N LYS A 123 -7.41 -19.35 -9.72
CA LYS A 123 -8.62 -19.39 -8.91
C LYS A 123 -8.72 -18.20 -7.93
N THR A 124 -7.60 -17.84 -7.29
CA THR A 124 -7.55 -16.69 -6.38
C THR A 124 -7.66 -15.38 -7.16
N PHE A 125 -7.02 -15.30 -8.32
CA PHE A 125 -7.10 -14.14 -9.20
C PHE A 125 -8.52 -13.88 -9.69
N ASP A 126 -9.21 -14.90 -10.18
CA ASP A 126 -10.61 -14.81 -10.59
C ASP A 126 -11.51 -14.31 -9.44
N ARG A 127 -11.28 -14.78 -8.22
CA ARG A 127 -12.00 -14.31 -7.05
C ARG A 127 -11.76 -12.82 -6.80
N ILE A 128 -10.51 -12.35 -6.90
CA ILE A 128 -10.15 -10.94 -6.75
C ILE A 128 -10.87 -10.09 -7.81
N LEU A 129 -10.83 -10.49 -9.09
CA LEU A 129 -11.48 -9.77 -10.17
C LEU A 129 -13.00 -9.65 -9.97
N ARG A 130 -13.64 -10.73 -9.53
CA ARG A 130 -15.09 -10.74 -9.23
C ARG A 130 -15.44 -9.85 -8.05
N ARG A 131 -14.70 -9.96 -6.93
CA ARG A 131 -14.90 -9.13 -5.73
C ARG A 131 -14.75 -7.63 -6.05
N LEU A 132 -13.81 -7.27 -6.89
CA LEU A 132 -13.58 -5.89 -7.31
C LEU A 132 -14.49 -5.46 -8.47
N GLY A 133 -15.33 -6.36 -9.02
CA GLY A 133 -16.27 -6.04 -10.10
C GLY A 133 -15.60 -5.56 -11.38
N ILE A 134 -14.41 -6.11 -11.71
CA ILE A 134 -13.61 -5.68 -12.88
C ILE A 134 -13.47 -6.74 -13.97
N VAL A 135 -14.13 -7.90 -13.84
CA VAL A 135 -14.08 -9.00 -14.84
C VAL A 135 -14.42 -8.50 -16.25
N ALA A 136 -15.49 -7.71 -16.40
CA ALA A 136 -15.93 -7.20 -17.71
C ALA A 136 -15.01 -6.12 -18.31
N MET A 137 -13.96 -5.70 -17.60
CA MET A 137 -13.08 -4.61 -17.99
C MET A 137 -11.71 -5.09 -18.44
N THR A 138 -11.46 -6.39 -18.44
CA THR A 138 -10.13 -6.98 -18.72
C THR A 138 -9.54 -6.58 -20.06
N ASN A 139 -10.38 -6.32 -21.07
CA ASN A 139 -9.98 -5.91 -22.42
C ASN A 139 -9.97 -4.38 -22.63
N ARG A 140 -10.28 -3.59 -21.59
CA ARG A 140 -10.31 -2.12 -21.69
C ARG A 140 -8.94 -1.52 -21.40
N TYR A 141 -8.68 -0.35 -21.99
CA TYR A 141 -7.53 0.48 -21.67
C TYR A 141 -7.84 1.42 -20.49
N PRO A 142 -6.82 1.93 -19.78
CA PRO A 142 -7.01 2.81 -18.63
C PRO A 142 -7.84 4.08 -18.93
N ASP A 143 -7.77 4.66 -20.12
CA ASP A 143 -8.54 5.84 -20.53
C ASP A 143 -10.04 5.56 -20.67
N GLU A 144 -10.43 4.31 -20.91
CA GLU A 144 -11.82 3.85 -20.99
C GLU A 144 -12.44 3.56 -19.61
N LEU A 145 -11.67 3.71 -18.52
CA LEU A 145 -12.09 3.39 -17.16
C LEU A 145 -12.41 4.66 -16.37
N SER A 146 -13.48 4.61 -15.56
CA SER A 146 -13.71 5.63 -14.54
C SER A 146 -12.63 5.62 -13.46
N GLY A 147 -12.52 6.70 -12.67
CA GLY A 147 -11.55 6.79 -11.57
C GLY A 147 -11.66 5.62 -10.58
N GLY A 148 -12.87 5.26 -10.16
CA GLY A 148 -13.10 4.13 -9.27
C GLY A 148 -12.78 2.77 -9.92
N GLN A 149 -12.97 2.63 -11.24
CA GLN A 149 -12.56 1.43 -11.97
C GLN A 149 -11.02 1.32 -12.03
N LYS A 150 -10.32 2.42 -12.34
CA LYS A 150 -8.84 2.47 -12.30
C LYS A 150 -8.30 2.09 -10.94
N GLN A 151 -8.93 2.58 -9.88
CA GLN A 151 -8.54 2.28 -8.50
C GLN A 151 -8.67 0.79 -8.18
N ARG A 152 -9.79 0.16 -8.56
CA ARG A 152 -10.00 -1.28 -8.36
C ARG A 152 -9.04 -2.13 -9.20
N VAL A 153 -8.70 -1.71 -10.40
CA VAL A 153 -7.67 -2.37 -11.23
C VAL A 153 -6.28 -2.25 -10.57
N ALA A 154 -5.92 -1.08 -10.05
CA ALA A 154 -4.65 -0.90 -9.33
C ALA A 154 -4.57 -1.77 -8.07
N LEU A 155 -5.68 -1.87 -7.32
CA LEU A 155 -5.78 -2.78 -6.17
C LEU A 155 -5.65 -4.25 -6.59
N ALA A 156 -6.37 -4.68 -7.65
CA ALA A 156 -6.25 -6.04 -8.17
C ALA A 156 -4.81 -6.36 -8.58
N ARG A 157 -4.11 -5.44 -9.23
CA ARG A 157 -2.72 -5.61 -9.66
C ARG A 157 -1.78 -5.76 -8.46
N ALA A 158 -1.98 -4.98 -7.41
CA ALA A 158 -1.20 -5.09 -6.18
C ALA A 158 -1.39 -6.46 -5.51
N LEU A 159 -2.64 -6.96 -5.48
CA LEU A 159 -2.99 -8.26 -4.91
C LEU A 159 -2.51 -9.44 -5.78
N TYR A 160 -2.51 -9.27 -7.10
CA TYR A 160 -2.07 -10.30 -8.06
C TYR A 160 -0.63 -10.76 -7.82
N ALA A 161 0.24 -9.83 -7.44
CA ALA A 161 1.63 -10.13 -7.13
C ALA A 161 1.84 -10.99 -5.87
N ASP A 162 0.81 -11.41 -5.16
CA ASP A 162 0.87 -12.18 -3.91
C ASP A 162 1.85 -11.60 -2.87
N PRO A 163 1.72 -10.31 -2.52
CA PRO A 163 2.65 -9.65 -1.63
C PRO A 163 2.54 -10.13 -0.18
N THR A 164 3.59 -9.92 0.60
CA THR A 164 3.57 -10.14 2.06
C THR A 164 2.91 -8.97 2.79
N ILE A 165 3.06 -7.76 2.24
CA ILE A 165 2.45 -6.53 2.77
C ILE A 165 1.81 -5.72 1.64
N ILE A 166 0.65 -5.13 1.91
CA ILE A 166 -0.04 -4.19 1.04
C ILE A 166 0.10 -2.80 1.63
N LEU A 167 0.56 -1.85 0.83
CA LEU A 167 0.69 -0.44 1.17
C LEU A 167 -0.24 0.35 0.25
N ALA A 168 -1.32 0.92 0.81
CA ALA A 168 -2.36 1.58 0.04
C ALA A 168 -2.49 3.06 0.43
N ASP A 169 -2.38 3.94 -0.57
CA ASP A 169 -2.57 5.39 -0.45
C ASP A 169 -3.93 5.76 -1.02
N GLU A 170 -4.86 6.16 -0.13
CA GLU A 170 -6.24 6.56 -0.46
C GLU A 170 -6.97 5.52 -1.35
N PRO A 171 -7.02 4.23 -0.97
CA PRO A 171 -7.53 3.17 -1.84
C PRO A 171 -9.03 3.24 -2.12
N THR A 172 -9.76 4.18 -1.52
CA THR A 172 -11.21 4.34 -1.63
C THR A 172 -11.65 5.74 -2.08
N ALA A 173 -10.71 6.66 -2.37
CA ALA A 173 -11.00 8.06 -2.62
C ALA A 173 -11.98 8.32 -3.79
N ALA A 174 -12.03 7.43 -4.79
CA ALA A 174 -12.90 7.55 -5.97
C ALA A 174 -14.10 6.58 -5.93
N LEU A 175 -14.45 6.05 -4.75
CA LEU A 175 -15.49 5.03 -4.58
C LEU A 175 -16.68 5.56 -3.79
N ASP A 176 -17.88 5.06 -4.13
CA ASP A 176 -19.10 5.23 -3.33
C ASP A 176 -19.04 4.38 -2.06
N SER A 177 -19.99 4.61 -1.14
CA SER A 177 -19.99 3.98 0.19
C SER A 177 -20.08 2.45 0.14
N GLU A 178 -20.87 1.89 -0.81
CA GLU A 178 -20.98 0.43 -0.97
C GLU A 178 -19.63 -0.17 -1.36
N ARG A 179 -18.95 0.46 -2.33
CA ARG A 179 -17.63 0.03 -2.80
C ARG A 179 -16.52 0.23 -1.77
N VAL A 180 -16.60 1.25 -0.93
CA VAL A 180 -15.68 1.43 0.20
C VAL A 180 -15.77 0.23 1.14
N ASN A 181 -16.98 -0.19 1.52
CA ASN A 181 -17.19 -1.35 2.37
C ASN A 181 -16.67 -2.64 1.73
N GLU A 182 -16.94 -2.87 0.42
CA GLU A 182 -16.41 -4.03 -0.30
C GLU A 182 -14.88 -4.08 -0.28
N VAL A 183 -14.21 -2.93 -0.50
CA VAL A 183 -12.74 -2.84 -0.46
C VAL A 183 -12.22 -3.04 0.97
N GLY A 184 -12.85 -2.42 1.98
CA GLY A 184 -12.49 -2.60 3.38
C GLY A 184 -12.57 -4.06 3.82
N GLN A 185 -13.68 -4.73 3.52
CA GLN A 185 -13.87 -6.17 3.79
C GLN A 185 -12.83 -7.02 3.07
N LEU A 186 -12.53 -6.73 1.78
CA LEU A 186 -11.53 -7.47 1.02
C LEU A 186 -10.14 -7.34 1.65
N LEU A 187 -9.74 -6.13 2.07
CA LEU A 187 -8.45 -5.90 2.71
C LEU A 187 -8.34 -6.62 4.06
N ALA A 188 -9.41 -6.58 4.88
CA ALA A 188 -9.48 -7.30 6.14
C ALA A 188 -9.42 -8.83 5.94
N GLU A 189 -10.17 -9.36 4.96
CA GLU A 189 -10.13 -10.80 4.60
C GLU A 189 -8.73 -11.23 4.18
N ILE A 190 -8.06 -10.44 3.33
CA ILE A 190 -6.69 -10.72 2.88
C ILE A 190 -5.71 -10.68 4.05
N ALA A 191 -5.84 -9.71 4.95
CA ALA A 191 -4.99 -9.65 6.13
C ALA A 191 -5.19 -10.89 7.02
N HIS A 192 -6.42 -11.15 7.44
CA HIS A 192 -6.71 -12.16 8.45
C HIS A 192 -6.65 -13.59 7.93
N GLN A 193 -7.18 -13.88 6.72
CA GLN A 193 -7.26 -15.24 6.18
C GLN A 193 -6.01 -15.66 5.40
N GLN A 194 -5.30 -14.71 4.78
CA GLN A 194 -4.10 -15.00 4.01
C GLN A 194 -2.81 -14.60 4.76
N HIS A 195 -2.94 -14.21 6.03
CA HIS A 195 -1.82 -13.84 6.91
C HIS A 195 -0.91 -12.74 6.35
N LYS A 196 -1.50 -11.78 5.61
CA LYS A 196 -0.78 -10.63 5.06
C LYS A 196 -0.85 -9.45 6.02
N ALA A 197 0.10 -8.53 5.90
CA ALA A 197 0.04 -7.22 6.54
C ALA A 197 -0.62 -6.23 5.58
N VAL A 198 -1.45 -5.33 6.09
CA VAL A 198 -2.08 -4.27 5.29
C VAL A 198 -1.89 -2.94 6.00
N VAL A 199 -1.36 -1.94 5.29
CA VAL A 199 -1.28 -0.56 5.76
C VAL A 199 -2.05 0.32 4.78
N VAL A 200 -3.02 1.05 5.31
CA VAL A 200 -3.82 1.99 4.53
C VAL A 200 -3.60 3.40 5.08
N VAL A 201 -3.20 4.33 4.25
CA VAL A 201 -3.24 5.76 4.58
C VAL A 201 -4.44 6.39 3.90
N THR A 202 -5.26 7.11 4.68
CA THR A 202 -6.49 7.72 4.16
C THR A 202 -7.01 8.81 5.10
N HIS A 203 -7.89 9.65 4.57
CA HIS A 203 -8.77 10.51 5.36
C HIS A 203 -10.19 9.95 5.49
N ASP A 204 -10.47 8.79 4.87
CA ASP A 204 -11.77 8.14 4.89
C ASP A 204 -11.96 7.33 6.17
N VAL A 205 -12.71 7.90 7.12
CA VAL A 205 -12.97 7.27 8.42
C VAL A 205 -13.81 6.00 8.35
N ARG A 206 -14.51 5.75 7.22
CA ARG A 206 -15.32 4.53 7.03
C ARG A 206 -14.48 3.26 7.05
N LEU A 207 -13.17 3.37 6.75
CA LEU A 207 -12.26 2.23 6.81
C LEU A 207 -11.82 1.86 8.23
N GLN A 208 -12.17 2.65 9.25
CA GLN A 208 -11.79 2.37 10.65
C GLN A 208 -12.42 1.07 11.18
N GLU A 209 -13.63 0.72 10.73
CA GLU A 209 -14.31 -0.52 11.14
C GLU A 209 -13.58 -1.80 10.69
N PHE A 210 -12.69 -1.70 9.70
CA PHE A 210 -11.91 -2.82 9.17
C PHE A 210 -10.47 -2.87 9.70
N ALA A 211 -10.08 -1.89 10.52
CA ALA A 211 -8.72 -1.76 11.04
C ALA A 211 -8.57 -2.43 12.41
N ASP A 212 -7.48 -3.19 12.58
CA ASP A 212 -7.08 -3.74 13.88
C ASP A 212 -6.41 -2.69 14.75
N ARG A 213 -5.66 -1.75 14.12
CA ARG A 213 -5.00 -0.63 14.79
C ARG A 213 -5.05 0.62 13.94
N THR A 214 -5.21 1.75 14.60
CA THR A 214 -5.25 3.06 13.94
C THR A 214 -4.14 3.95 14.48
N TYR A 215 -3.40 4.57 13.58
CA TYR A 215 -2.47 5.65 13.88
C TYR A 215 -3.03 6.97 13.34
N GLU A 216 -2.70 8.05 14.02
CA GLU A 216 -2.96 9.40 13.54
C GLU A 216 -1.65 10.13 13.27
N ILE A 217 -1.58 10.81 12.12
CA ILE A 217 -0.44 11.64 11.78
C ILE A 217 -0.88 13.10 11.64
N VAL A 218 -0.31 13.96 12.47
CA VAL A 218 -0.55 15.41 12.46
C VAL A 218 0.80 16.12 12.46
N ASP A 219 1.00 17.03 11.53
CA ASP A 219 2.24 17.81 11.37
C ASP A 219 3.51 16.94 11.39
N GLY A 220 3.46 15.80 10.70
CA GLY A 220 4.56 14.84 10.61
C GLY A 220 4.80 13.99 11.85
N ARG A 221 4.01 14.12 12.90
CA ARG A 221 4.11 13.32 14.12
C ARG A 221 3.08 12.22 14.12
N LEU A 222 3.54 11.00 14.36
CA LEU A 222 2.72 9.78 14.37
C LEU A 222 2.41 9.37 15.82
N SER A 223 1.14 9.10 16.09
CA SER A 223 0.68 8.56 17.39
C SER A 223 -0.32 7.43 17.16
N GLU A 224 -0.30 6.41 18.01
CA GLU A 224 -1.31 5.35 17.99
C GLU A 224 -2.59 5.85 18.65
N LYS A 225 -3.73 5.64 17.97
CA LYS A 225 -5.05 5.89 18.56
C LYS A 225 -5.48 4.68 19.38
N THR A 226 -5.82 4.95 20.61
CA THR A 226 -6.45 3.99 21.53
C THR A 226 -7.93 3.88 21.27
#